data_27c1268d27b4f4dc48cfc8bad9580528
#
_entry.id   27c1268d27b4f4dc48cfc8bad9580528
#
_cell.length_a   1.000
_cell.length_b   1.000
_cell.length_c   1.000
_cell.angle_alpha   90.00
_cell.angle_beta   90.00
_cell.angle_gamma   90.00
#
_symmetry.space_group_name_H-M   'P 1'
#
loop_
_entity.id
_entity.type
_entity.pdbx_description
1 polymer ?
#
loop_
_entity_poly.entity_id
_entity_poly.type
_entity_poly.pdbx_seq_one_letter_code
_entity_poly.pdbx_strand_id
1 'polypeptide(L)'
;MRGLTARNRLWLPPMCMYTVEAQDGVVTDWHVVHYASRAVGGFGTVIVEATAVTPEGRLSPNDLGLWSDEQVAGQRRLVEAIHAGGALAGIQIGHGGRKSGTPPWRPKVEGARTGTLEGWELLA
;
A
#
# COMPACT_ATOMS: atom_id res chain seq x y z
N MET A 1 -14.59 16.85 3.11
CA MET A 1 -13.12 17.10 3.18
C MET A 1 -12.74 18.09 2.09
N ARG A 2 -12.51 19.34 2.44
CA ARG A 2 -12.02 20.41 1.54
C ARG A 2 -12.58 20.36 0.08
N GLY A 3 -13.90 20.30 -0.10
CA GLY A 3 -14.55 20.22 -1.41
C GLY A 3 -14.77 18.80 -1.98
N LEU A 4 -14.24 17.76 -1.36
CA LEU A 4 -14.53 16.37 -1.74
C LEU A 4 -15.74 15.86 -0.96
N THR A 5 -16.67 15.21 -1.67
CA THR A 5 -17.85 14.57 -1.10
C THR A 5 -17.73 13.06 -1.28
N ALA A 6 -17.63 12.30 -0.18
CA ALA A 6 -17.74 10.85 -0.20
C ALA A 6 -19.22 10.45 -0.25
N ARG A 7 -19.57 9.37 -0.96
CA ARG A 7 -20.96 8.88 -1.07
C ARG A 7 -21.54 8.39 0.26
N ASN A 8 -20.68 8.05 1.23
CA ASN A 8 -21.06 7.66 2.60
C ASN A 8 -19.87 7.81 3.56
N ARG A 9 -20.05 7.42 4.84
CA ARG A 9 -19.04 7.50 5.89
C ARG A 9 -18.22 6.21 6.08
N LEU A 10 -18.40 5.20 5.23
CA LEU A 10 -17.68 3.94 5.31
C LEU A 10 -16.32 4.08 4.61
N TRP A 11 -15.25 3.93 5.35
CA TRP A 11 -13.87 4.06 4.86
C TRP A 11 -13.13 2.75 5.02
N LEU A 12 -12.45 2.31 3.96
CA LEU A 12 -11.47 1.23 4.05
C LEU A 12 -10.17 1.82 4.60
N PRO A 13 -9.70 1.36 5.78
CA PRO A 13 -8.42 1.83 6.32
C PRO A 13 -7.24 1.26 5.52
N PRO A 14 -6.04 1.89 5.60
CA PRO A 14 -4.84 1.36 4.98
C PRO A 14 -4.38 0.08 5.71
N MET A 15 -4.17 -1.00 4.96
CA MET A 15 -3.74 -2.30 5.50
C MET A 15 -2.74 -2.94 4.53
N CYS A 16 -1.49 -3.12 4.98
CA CYS A 16 -0.44 -3.74 4.17
C CYS A 16 -0.78 -5.18 3.80
N MET A 17 -0.55 -5.53 2.53
CA MET A 17 -0.80 -6.87 2.02
C MET A 17 0.49 -7.62 1.70
N TYR A 18 1.62 -6.94 1.63
CA TYR A 18 2.94 -7.53 1.35
C TYR A 18 2.98 -8.35 0.06
N THR A 19 2.39 -7.83 -1.02
CA THR A 19 2.16 -8.56 -2.26
C THR A 19 2.98 -8.09 -3.46
N VAL A 20 3.94 -7.19 -3.23
CA VAL A 20 4.89 -6.75 -4.26
C VAL A 20 6.06 -7.74 -4.30
N GLU A 21 5.88 -8.86 -5.00
CA GLU A 21 6.89 -9.92 -5.06
C GLU A 21 8.18 -9.49 -5.79
N ALA A 22 8.07 -8.55 -6.74
CA ALA A 22 9.22 -7.97 -7.44
C ALA A 22 10.05 -7.02 -6.56
N GLN A 23 9.54 -6.63 -5.38
CA GLN A 23 10.18 -5.73 -4.42
C GLN A 23 10.56 -4.35 -4.99
N ASP A 24 9.88 -3.94 -6.07
CA ASP A 24 10.05 -2.67 -6.78
C ASP A 24 9.09 -1.56 -6.35
N GLY A 25 8.18 -1.86 -5.43
CA GLY A 25 7.16 -0.93 -4.93
C GLY A 25 6.01 -0.67 -5.92
N VAL A 26 5.98 -1.35 -7.07
CA VAL A 26 4.98 -1.13 -8.12
C VAL A 26 3.65 -1.80 -7.77
N VAL A 27 2.55 -1.11 -8.05
CA VAL A 27 1.18 -1.65 -7.92
C VAL A 27 1.00 -2.88 -8.80
N THR A 28 0.58 -3.99 -8.21
CA THR A 28 0.28 -5.24 -8.91
C THR A 28 -1.21 -5.35 -9.29
N ASP A 29 -1.57 -6.30 -10.12
CA ASP A 29 -2.98 -6.61 -10.45
C ASP A 29 -3.78 -6.96 -9.20
N TRP A 30 -3.16 -7.62 -8.23
CA TRP A 30 -3.81 -7.92 -6.96
C TRP A 30 -4.27 -6.67 -6.22
N HIS A 31 -3.45 -5.62 -6.16
CA HIS A 31 -3.84 -4.36 -5.54
C HIS A 31 -5.08 -3.76 -6.23
N VAL A 32 -5.09 -3.76 -7.58
CA VAL A 32 -6.23 -3.26 -8.34
C VAL A 32 -7.50 -4.05 -8.02
N VAL A 33 -7.46 -5.38 -8.06
CA VAL A 33 -8.60 -6.24 -7.72
C VAL A 33 -9.04 -6.01 -6.27
N HIS A 34 -8.10 -5.98 -5.33
CA HIS A 34 -8.38 -5.77 -3.91
C HIS A 34 -9.12 -4.46 -3.66
N TYR A 35 -8.59 -3.33 -4.10
CA TYR A 35 -9.16 -2.02 -3.79
C TYR A 35 -10.41 -1.71 -4.63
N ALA A 36 -10.43 -2.09 -5.91
CA ALA A 36 -11.59 -1.91 -6.76
C ALA A 36 -12.82 -2.68 -6.24
N SER A 37 -12.63 -3.93 -5.78
CA SER A 37 -13.74 -4.73 -5.23
C SER A 37 -14.36 -4.09 -3.98
N ARG A 38 -13.56 -3.44 -3.12
CA ARG A 38 -14.07 -2.71 -1.94
C ARG A 38 -14.81 -1.44 -2.36
N ALA A 39 -14.29 -0.73 -3.35
CA ALA A 39 -14.98 0.42 -3.92
C ALA A 39 -16.35 0.01 -4.49
N VAL A 40 -16.41 -1.01 -5.35
CA VAL A 40 -17.66 -1.57 -5.88
C VAL A 40 -18.57 -2.07 -4.76
N GLY A 41 -18.00 -2.68 -3.72
CA GLY A 41 -18.72 -3.19 -2.54
C GLY A 41 -19.34 -2.12 -1.64
N GLY A 42 -19.14 -0.82 -1.93
CA GLY A 42 -19.88 0.25 -1.27
C GLY A 42 -19.08 1.19 -0.37
N PHE A 43 -17.76 1.01 -0.20
CA PHE A 43 -16.96 1.96 0.56
C PHE A 43 -17.00 3.36 -0.09
N GLY A 44 -17.22 4.39 0.72
CA GLY A 44 -17.23 5.80 0.27
C GLY A 44 -15.82 6.34 0.05
N THR A 45 -14.85 5.82 0.77
CA THR A 45 -13.42 6.15 0.64
C THR A 45 -12.60 4.89 0.80
N VAL A 46 -11.59 4.72 -0.03
CA VAL A 46 -10.62 3.64 0.03
C VAL A 46 -9.24 4.24 0.23
N ILE A 47 -8.56 3.87 1.32
CA ILE A 47 -7.20 4.34 1.59
C ILE A 47 -6.24 3.19 1.27
N VAL A 48 -5.37 3.43 0.29
CA VAL A 48 -4.33 2.48 -0.11
C VAL A 48 -3.34 2.29 1.03
N GLU A 49 -2.84 1.09 1.19
CA GLU A 49 -1.89 0.67 2.21
C GLU A 49 -0.65 1.56 2.31
N ALA A 50 0.12 1.38 3.37
CA ALA A 50 1.37 2.11 3.58
C ALA A 50 2.26 1.99 2.33
N THR A 51 2.57 3.14 1.75
CA THR A 51 3.32 3.31 0.52
C THR A 51 4.55 4.13 0.85
N ALA A 52 5.72 3.53 0.71
CA ALA A 52 6.97 4.14 1.14
C ALA A 52 7.39 5.26 0.19
N VAL A 53 7.93 6.34 0.75
CA VAL A 53 8.45 7.49 0.00
C VAL A 53 9.93 7.34 -0.37
N THR A 54 10.59 6.30 0.14
CA THR A 54 11.96 5.90 -0.22
C THR A 54 12.06 4.36 -0.19
N PRO A 55 12.99 3.74 -0.93
CA PRO A 55 13.13 2.27 -0.94
C PRO A 55 13.37 1.67 0.44
N GLU A 56 14.27 2.27 1.22
CA GLU A 56 14.63 1.84 2.57
C GLU A 56 13.53 2.13 3.60
N GLY A 57 12.62 3.04 3.30
CA GLY A 57 11.49 3.39 4.16
C GLY A 57 10.35 2.39 4.16
N ARG A 58 10.40 1.31 3.36
CA ARG A 58 9.38 0.27 3.36
C ARG A 58 9.35 -0.48 4.69
N LEU A 59 8.17 -0.80 5.19
CA LEU A 59 8.02 -1.68 6.36
C LEU A 59 8.49 -3.09 6.03
N SER A 60 8.20 -3.56 4.82
CA SER A 60 8.65 -4.82 4.27
C SER A 60 9.13 -4.63 2.83
N PRO A 61 10.09 -5.42 2.32
CA PRO A 61 10.49 -5.37 0.92
C PRO A 61 9.32 -5.50 -0.06
N ASN A 62 8.25 -6.15 0.36
CA ASN A 62 7.06 -6.43 -0.44
C ASN A 62 5.97 -5.34 -0.36
N ASP A 63 6.28 -4.17 0.20
CA ASP A 63 5.36 -3.04 0.28
C ASP A 63 5.33 -2.22 -1.01
N LEU A 64 4.24 -1.46 -1.15
CA LEU A 64 4.14 -0.43 -2.18
C LEU A 64 5.13 0.72 -1.95
N GLY A 65 5.50 1.36 -3.04
CA GLY A 65 6.36 2.53 -3.07
C GLY A 65 5.84 3.65 -3.95
N LEU A 66 6.34 4.84 -3.67
CA LEU A 66 6.14 6.03 -4.48
C LEU A 66 7.36 6.95 -4.33
N TRP A 67 8.53 6.45 -4.74
CA TRP A 67 9.82 7.16 -4.68
C TRP A 67 10.40 7.46 -6.06
N SER A 68 9.80 6.95 -7.14
CA SER A 68 10.20 7.21 -8.51
C SER A 68 9.00 7.27 -9.46
N ASP A 69 9.21 7.82 -10.65
CA ASP A 69 8.18 7.96 -11.67
C ASP A 69 7.68 6.60 -12.22
N GLU A 70 8.47 5.54 -12.09
CA GLU A 70 8.11 4.18 -12.49
C GLU A 70 6.86 3.65 -11.78
N GLN A 71 6.63 4.11 -10.55
CA GLN A 71 5.49 3.70 -9.73
C GLN A 71 4.21 4.50 -10.04
N VAL A 72 4.32 5.65 -10.69
CA VAL A 72 3.18 6.54 -10.96
C VAL A 72 2.11 5.90 -11.83
N ALA A 73 2.51 5.17 -12.86
CA ALA A 73 1.57 4.50 -13.77
C ALA A 73 0.67 3.48 -13.03
N GLY A 74 1.28 2.67 -12.15
CA GLY A 74 0.56 1.72 -11.32
C GLY A 74 -0.41 2.39 -10.34
N GLN A 75 0.04 3.45 -9.68
CA GLN A 75 -0.81 4.24 -8.76
C GLN A 75 -1.98 4.91 -9.50
N ARG A 76 -1.75 5.46 -10.69
CA ARG A 76 -2.82 6.03 -11.53
C ARG A 76 -3.88 4.99 -11.85
N ARG A 77 -3.48 3.82 -12.35
CA ARG A 77 -4.39 2.70 -12.65
C ARG A 77 -5.21 2.30 -11.43
N LEU A 78 -4.59 2.26 -10.26
CA LEU A 78 -5.26 1.92 -9.01
C LEU A 78 -6.31 2.96 -8.63
N VAL A 79 -5.96 4.24 -8.68
CA VAL A 79 -6.88 5.36 -8.39
C VAL A 79 -8.06 5.36 -9.35
N GLU A 80 -7.83 5.16 -10.65
CA GLU A 80 -8.87 5.07 -11.67
C GLU A 80 -9.85 3.93 -11.37
N ALA A 81 -9.35 2.75 -10.96
CA ALA A 81 -10.18 1.61 -10.60
C ALA A 81 -11.03 1.87 -9.34
N ILE A 82 -10.47 2.55 -8.33
CA ILE A 82 -11.20 2.95 -7.12
C ILE A 82 -12.31 3.97 -7.48
N HIS A 83 -12.00 4.97 -8.29
CA HIS A 83 -12.97 5.96 -8.73
C HIS A 83 -14.08 5.35 -9.58
N ALA A 84 -13.75 4.42 -10.49
CA ALA A 84 -14.73 3.68 -11.28
C ALA A 84 -15.71 2.88 -10.40
N GLY A 85 -15.24 2.39 -9.25
CA GLY A 85 -16.08 1.75 -8.21
C GLY A 85 -16.91 2.74 -7.38
N GLY A 86 -16.81 4.05 -7.63
CA GLY A 86 -17.60 5.10 -6.98
C GLY A 86 -17.08 5.54 -5.61
N ALA A 87 -15.86 5.20 -5.22
CA ALA A 87 -15.22 5.64 -3.99
C ALA A 87 -14.21 6.76 -4.22
N LEU A 88 -13.95 7.57 -3.20
CA LEU A 88 -12.77 8.43 -3.16
C LEU A 88 -11.52 7.58 -2.90
N ALA A 89 -10.41 7.92 -3.54
CA ALA A 89 -9.12 7.32 -3.30
C ALA A 89 -8.27 8.17 -2.36
N GLY A 90 -7.67 7.53 -1.37
CA GLY A 90 -6.63 8.06 -0.50
C GLY A 90 -5.42 7.14 -0.50
N ILE A 91 -4.29 7.61 0.00
CA ILE A 91 -3.07 6.82 0.13
C ILE A 91 -2.40 7.16 1.47
N GLN A 92 -1.90 6.14 2.15
CA GLN A 92 -1.06 6.32 3.33
C GLN A 92 0.41 6.36 2.89
N ILE A 93 0.96 7.54 2.68
CA ILE A 93 2.39 7.71 2.42
C ILE A 93 3.16 7.73 3.73
N GLY A 94 4.34 7.12 3.75
CA GLY A 94 5.12 7.06 4.99
C GLY A 94 6.55 6.55 4.81
N HIS A 95 7.22 6.49 5.96
CA HIS A 95 8.56 5.95 6.11
C HIS A 95 8.59 5.11 7.40
N GLY A 96 9.03 3.87 7.31
CA GLY A 96 9.04 2.93 8.44
C GLY A 96 10.05 3.28 9.54
N GLY A 97 11.08 4.08 9.22
CA GLY A 97 12.13 4.44 10.14
C GLY A 97 12.77 3.19 10.78
N ARG A 98 12.82 3.14 12.09
CA ARG A 98 13.39 2.00 12.84
C ARG A 98 12.60 0.69 12.70
N LYS A 99 11.41 0.72 12.11
CA LYS A 99 10.57 -0.46 11.86
C LYS A 99 10.58 -0.89 10.39
N SER A 100 11.38 -0.23 9.53
CA SER A 100 11.50 -0.63 8.13
C SER A 100 12.26 -1.95 7.98
N GLY A 101 12.15 -2.57 6.80
CA GLY A 101 12.88 -3.78 6.45
C GLY A 101 12.53 -5.02 7.26
N THR A 102 11.32 -5.10 7.81
CA THR A 102 10.88 -6.32 8.48
C THR A 102 10.43 -7.37 7.46
N PRO A 103 10.57 -8.68 7.76
CA PRO A 103 10.01 -9.72 6.89
C PRO A 103 8.51 -9.52 6.70
N PRO A 104 7.97 -9.79 5.49
CA PRO A 104 6.53 -9.70 5.26
C PRO A 104 5.80 -10.68 6.18
N TRP A 105 4.74 -10.20 6.84
CA TRP A 105 3.93 -11.08 7.66
C TRP A 105 3.14 -12.04 6.76
N ARG A 106 3.45 -13.32 6.83
CA ARG A 106 2.73 -14.40 6.14
C ARG A 106 2.26 -15.42 7.16
N PRO A 107 0.94 -15.64 7.33
CA PRO A 107 0.45 -16.71 8.20
C PRO A 107 0.96 -18.06 7.67
N LYS A 108 1.54 -18.87 8.54
CA LYS A 108 2.02 -20.25 8.28
C LYS A 108 3.43 -20.43 7.67
N VAL A 109 4.31 -19.47 7.77
CA VAL A 109 5.73 -19.74 7.57
C VAL A 109 6.32 -20.09 8.93
N GLU A 110 6.57 -21.38 9.18
CA GLU A 110 7.35 -21.84 10.33
C GLU A 110 8.73 -21.16 10.27
N GLY A 111 9.16 -20.53 11.36
CA GLY A 111 10.42 -19.82 11.42
C GLY A 111 10.39 -18.41 10.82
N ALA A 112 9.23 -17.77 10.71
CA ALA A 112 9.15 -16.36 10.30
C ALA A 112 10.06 -15.52 11.21
N ARG A 113 11.07 -14.90 10.60
CA ARG A 113 12.01 -14.02 11.31
C ARG A 113 11.28 -12.78 11.79
N THR A 114 11.52 -12.38 13.02
CA THR A 114 11.11 -11.08 13.55
C THR A 114 12.30 -10.14 13.56
N GLY A 115 12.05 -8.85 13.36
CA GLY A 115 13.08 -7.82 13.32
C GLY A 115 13.47 -7.42 11.90
N THR A 116 14.45 -6.54 11.78
CA THR A 116 14.93 -6.02 10.50
C THR A 116 15.71 -7.07 9.73
N LEU A 117 15.50 -7.13 8.42
CA LEU A 117 16.26 -7.99 7.52
C LEU A 117 17.75 -7.58 7.50
N GLU A 118 18.63 -8.57 7.40
CA GLU A 118 20.06 -8.34 7.29
C GLU A 118 20.37 -7.49 6.05
N GLY A 119 21.23 -6.48 6.21
CA GLY A 119 21.61 -5.55 5.14
C GLY A 119 20.58 -4.47 4.83
N TRP A 120 19.46 -4.40 5.57
CA TRP A 120 18.49 -3.31 5.41
C TRP A 120 18.94 -2.05 6.16
N GLU A 121 19.05 -0.94 5.45
CA GLU A 121 19.40 0.35 6.03
C GLU A 121 18.24 0.91 6.87
N LEU A 122 18.52 1.22 8.13
CA LEU A 122 17.57 1.87 9.03
C LEU A 122 17.92 3.35 9.15
N LEU A 123 16.97 4.20 8.78
CA LEU A 123 17.06 5.63 9.06
C LEU A 123 16.44 5.95 10.41
N ALA A 124 17.21 6.66 11.24
CA ALA A 124 16.80 7.07 12.59
C ALA A 124 15.96 8.34 12.59
#